data_967ce2a39c5ca160a1b8b25ddb25c841
#
_entry.id   967ce2a39c5ca160a1b8b25ddb25c841
#
_cell.length_a   1.000
_cell.length_b   1.000
_cell.length_c   1.000
_cell.angle_alpha   90.00
_cell.angle_beta   90.00
_cell.angle_gamma   90.00
#
_symmetry.space_group_name_H-M   'P 1'
#
loop_
_entity.id
_entity.type
_entity.pdbx_description
1 polymer ?
#
loop_
_entity_poly.entity_id
_entity_poly.type
_entity_poly.pdbx_seq_one_letter_code
_entity_poly.pdbx_strand_id
1 'polypeptide(L)'
;MKNFDFNDLFVLDLANNHQGIVEHGLKIIKECGKMVRKHNIRGVMKFQFRQYDTFIHPDHIDGSDNIHIPRFLSTQLTRKEWQILFSAVKDEGMLTMCTPFDNESIPVISKMGFDIIKVASCSAKDWPLLEEISQAMLPIIASTGGLDIDDIDDIVSFFSHRGNELALMHCVSIYPIPTEDFHLNHIDTLKDRYRNHTIGWSTHENQDEIAPVQIAMAKGAKMFERHVGYETNDIKLNLYSSTPQQLDTWFKAYRHAEALCGLNTKVVEKPTTNIEKQSLEGLQRGVFAKKELEEGVLLTINDVYFA
;
A
#
# COMPACT_ATOMS: atom_id res chain seq x y z
N MET A 1 7.32 -19.57 -15.22
CA MET A 1 7.42 -19.19 -13.79
C MET A 1 6.03 -18.71 -13.37
N LYS A 2 5.65 -18.87 -12.09
CA LYS A 2 4.35 -18.37 -11.60
C LYS A 2 4.51 -16.87 -11.38
N ASN A 3 3.62 -16.05 -11.94
CA ASN A 3 3.66 -14.59 -11.77
C ASN A 3 3.55 -14.23 -10.29
N PHE A 4 4.23 -13.15 -9.87
CA PHE A 4 4.14 -12.64 -8.51
C PHE A 4 2.74 -12.07 -8.26
N ASP A 5 2.14 -12.44 -7.15
CA ASP A 5 0.85 -11.89 -6.75
C ASP A 5 1.04 -10.61 -5.93
N PHE A 6 0.68 -9.47 -6.49
CA PHE A 6 0.74 -8.16 -5.83
C PHE A 6 -0.51 -7.84 -4.99
N ASN A 7 -1.54 -8.70 -4.98
CA ASN A 7 -2.76 -8.40 -4.25
C ASN A 7 -2.58 -8.51 -2.74
N ASP A 8 -3.30 -7.65 -2.03
CA ASP A 8 -3.39 -7.59 -0.57
C ASP A 8 -2.02 -7.46 0.12
N LEU A 9 -1.12 -6.69 -0.49
CA LEU A 9 0.25 -6.49 -0.05
C LEU A 9 0.38 -5.17 0.73
N PHE A 10 0.94 -5.26 1.94
CA PHE A 10 1.16 -4.11 2.82
C PHE A 10 2.65 -3.86 3.01
N VAL A 11 3.13 -2.78 2.44
CA VAL A 11 4.53 -2.37 2.48
C VAL A 11 4.79 -1.47 3.67
N LEU A 12 5.60 -1.94 4.60
CA LEU A 12 6.03 -1.24 5.80
C LEU A 12 7.42 -0.66 5.54
N ASP A 13 7.47 0.64 5.25
CA ASP A 13 8.72 1.31 4.91
C ASP A 13 9.51 1.68 6.18
N LEU A 14 10.58 0.94 6.42
CA LEU A 14 11.51 1.25 7.50
C LEU A 14 12.23 2.58 7.26
N ALA A 15 12.48 2.92 5.99
CA ALA A 15 13.24 4.12 5.58
C ALA A 15 14.51 4.30 6.44
N ASN A 16 14.72 5.50 6.98
CA ASN A 16 15.81 5.81 7.90
C ASN A 16 15.38 5.77 9.39
N ASN A 17 14.20 5.22 9.69
CA ASN A 17 13.68 5.19 11.07
C ASN A 17 14.46 4.27 12.01
N HIS A 18 15.32 3.40 11.47
CA HIS A 18 16.30 2.63 12.25
C HIS A 18 17.40 3.50 12.88
N GLN A 19 17.53 4.78 12.50
CA GLN A 19 18.48 5.77 13.07
C GLN A 19 19.96 5.39 12.99
N GLY A 20 20.37 4.47 12.08
CA GLY A 20 21.71 3.92 12.06
C GLY A 20 22.01 2.93 13.21
N ILE A 21 21.00 2.46 13.91
CA ILE A 21 21.12 1.59 15.10
C ILE A 21 20.42 0.25 14.81
N VAL A 22 21.16 -0.83 14.75
CA VAL A 22 20.67 -2.18 14.43
C VAL A 22 19.59 -2.62 15.41
N GLU A 23 19.83 -2.46 16.72
CA GLU A 23 18.88 -2.84 17.77
C GLU A 23 17.56 -2.10 17.65
N HIS A 24 17.59 -0.83 17.22
CA HIS A 24 16.38 -0.05 16.97
C HIS A 24 15.64 -0.57 15.74
N GLY A 25 16.34 -0.85 14.65
CA GLY A 25 15.79 -1.49 13.46
C GLY A 25 15.12 -2.84 13.77
N LEU A 26 15.78 -3.70 14.55
CA LEU A 26 15.25 -4.97 15.01
C LEU A 26 13.96 -4.79 15.83
N LYS A 27 13.92 -3.78 16.69
CA LYS A 27 12.74 -3.45 17.48
C LYS A 27 11.56 -3.08 16.57
N ILE A 28 11.77 -2.22 15.56
CA ILE A 28 10.73 -1.84 14.60
C ILE A 28 10.21 -3.06 13.86
N ILE A 29 11.11 -3.90 13.30
CA ILE A 29 10.76 -5.10 12.54
C ILE A 29 9.90 -6.04 13.40
N LYS A 30 10.33 -6.32 14.63
CA LYS A 30 9.61 -7.20 15.56
C LYS A 30 8.22 -6.68 15.90
N GLU A 31 8.09 -5.40 16.23
CA GLU A 31 6.79 -4.81 16.59
C GLU A 31 5.85 -4.73 15.38
N CYS A 32 6.36 -4.40 14.18
CA CYS A 32 5.61 -4.48 12.94
C CYS A 32 5.15 -5.92 12.62
N GLY A 33 6.03 -6.92 12.77
CA GLY A 33 5.70 -8.32 12.58
C GLY A 33 4.57 -8.80 13.48
N LYS A 34 4.54 -8.34 14.74
CA LYS A 34 3.41 -8.61 15.64
C LYS A 34 2.07 -8.07 15.09
N MET A 35 2.07 -6.84 14.55
CA MET A 35 0.85 -6.23 13.99
C MET A 35 0.42 -6.94 12.71
N VAL A 36 1.35 -7.32 11.85
CA VAL A 36 1.10 -8.11 10.64
C VAL A 36 0.40 -9.43 11.00
N ARG A 37 0.93 -10.19 11.96
CA ARG A 37 0.32 -11.44 12.41
C ARG A 37 -1.04 -11.23 13.06
N LYS A 38 -1.16 -10.23 13.94
CA LYS A 38 -2.42 -9.91 14.66
C LYS A 38 -3.58 -9.68 13.70
N HIS A 39 -3.32 -9.01 12.56
CA HIS A 39 -4.35 -8.66 11.59
C HIS A 39 -4.43 -9.61 10.40
N ASN A 40 -3.62 -10.68 10.40
CA ASN A 40 -3.48 -11.59 9.26
C ASN A 40 -3.23 -10.84 7.95
N ILE A 41 -2.23 -9.96 7.97
CA ILE A 41 -1.82 -9.11 6.84
C ILE A 41 -0.68 -9.78 6.09
N ARG A 42 -0.68 -9.68 4.77
CA ARG A 42 0.46 -10.03 3.93
C ARG A 42 1.45 -8.87 3.93
N GLY A 43 2.37 -8.90 4.90
CA GLY A 43 3.32 -7.81 5.16
C GLY A 43 4.60 -7.93 4.37
N VAL A 44 5.14 -6.78 3.98
CA VAL A 44 6.46 -6.61 3.37
C VAL A 44 7.19 -5.55 4.15
N MET A 45 8.41 -5.82 4.60
CA MET A 45 9.29 -4.79 5.15
C MET A 45 10.17 -4.22 4.03
N LYS A 46 10.13 -2.91 3.83
CA LYS A 46 10.89 -2.21 2.80
C LYS A 46 12.10 -1.50 3.38
N PHE A 47 13.27 -1.78 2.81
CA PHE A 47 14.53 -1.10 3.06
C PHE A 47 14.85 -0.08 1.96
N GLN A 48 15.81 0.80 2.23
CA GLN A 48 16.30 1.80 1.29
C GLN A 48 17.82 1.70 1.20
N PHE A 49 18.34 1.34 0.03
CA PHE A 49 19.77 1.19 -0.18
C PHE A 49 20.36 2.34 -0.96
N ARG A 50 21.49 2.82 -0.46
CA ARG A 50 22.37 3.81 -1.09
C ARG A 50 23.81 3.40 -0.88
N GLN A 51 24.60 3.43 -1.95
CA GLN A 51 26.05 3.31 -1.86
C GLN A 51 26.61 4.73 -1.80
N TYR A 52 26.86 5.22 -0.61
CA TYR A 52 27.09 6.65 -0.36
C TYR A 52 28.28 7.22 -1.12
N ASP A 53 29.34 6.41 -1.36
CA ASP A 53 30.53 6.81 -2.10
C ASP A 53 30.25 7.14 -3.58
N THR A 54 29.18 6.61 -4.14
CA THR A 54 28.76 6.84 -5.55
C THR A 54 27.43 7.60 -5.66
N PHE A 55 26.61 7.56 -4.62
CA PHE A 55 25.31 8.23 -4.58
C PHE A 55 25.44 9.73 -4.24
N ILE A 56 26.37 10.11 -3.38
CA ILE A 56 26.60 11.51 -2.99
C ILE A 56 27.83 12.04 -3.73
N HIS A 57 27.65 13.15 -4.47
CA HIS A 57 28.80 13.79 -5.11
C HIS A 57 29.81 14.26 -4.06
N PRO A 58 31.13 14.03 -4.27
CA PRO A 58 32.17 14.36 -3.26
C PRO A 58 32.09 15.79 -2.73
N ASP A 59 31.78 16.77 -3.58
CA ASP A 59 31.69 18.18 -3.18
C ASP A 59 30.54 18.48 -2.20
N HIS A 60 29.62 17.54 -1.99
CA HIS A 60 28.44 17.68 -1.14
C HIS A 60 28.50 16.85 0.16
N ILE A 61 29.56 16.08 0.37
CA ILE A 61 29.72 15.27 1.58
C ILE A 61 29.93 16.17 2.81
N ASP A 62 30.78 17.20 2.66
CA ASP A 62 31.17 18.11 3.72
C ASP A 62 30.59 19.52 3.49
N GLY A 63 29.26 19.69 3.62
CA GLY A 63 28.65 21.03 3.56
C GLY A 63 27.72 21.27 2.37
N SER A 64 26.75 20.40 2.20
CA SER A 64 25.71 20.56 1.18
C SER A 64 24.50 21.34 1.69
N ASP A 65 23.89 22.15 0.83
CA ASP A 65 22.57 22.76 1.07
C ASP A 65 21.42 21.74 1.00
N ASN A 66 21.70 20.50 0.58
CA ASN A 66 20.72 19.42 0.56
C ASN A 66 20.51 18.86 1.98
N ILE A 67 19.36 19.19 2.56
CA ILE A 67 18.96 18.83 3.92
C ILE A 67 18.90 17.31 4.17
N HIS A 68 18.84 16.48 3.11
CA HIS A 68 18.74 15.02 3.23
C HIS A 68 20.10 14.33 3.41
N ILE A 69 21.19 14.92 2.90
CA ILE A 69 22.52 14.28 2.95
C ILE A 69 23.00 14.01 4.39
N PRO A 70 22.93 14.95 5.33
CA PRO A 70 23.29 14.67 6.72
C PRO A 70 22.47 13.52 7.32
N ARG A 71 21.19 13.42 6.99
CA ARG A 71 20.33 12.33 7.44
C ARG A 71 20.75 10.99 6.87
N PHE A 72 21.10 10.94 5.58
CA PHE A 72 21.58 9.70 4.95
C PHE A 72 22.87 9.23 5.59
N LEU A 73 23.85 10.11 5.74
CA LEU A 73 25.15 9.78 6.33
C LEU A 73 25.03 9.35 7.80
N SER A 74 24.21 10.03 8.61
CA SER A 74 24.02 9.71 10.03
C SER A 74 23.27 8.40 10.28
N THR A 75 22.58 7.87 9.28
CA THR A 75 21.80 6.63 9.39
C THR A 75 22.38 5.47 8.58
N GLN A 76 23.63 5.59 8.15
CA GLN A 76 24.30 4.54 7.39
C GLN A 76 24.43 3.26 8.22
N LEU A 77 24.14 2.12 7.58
CA LEU A 77 24.40 0.78 8.11
C LEU A 77 25.36 0.03 7.18
N THR A 78 26.20 -0.79 7.78
CA THR A 78 27.09 -1.68 7.05
C THR A 78 26.29 -2.83 6.39
N ARG A 79 26.89 -3.50 5.40
CA ARG A 79 26.27 -4.67 4.76
C ARG A 79 25.96 -5.79 5.76
N LYS A 80 26.79 -5.98 6.80
CA LYS A 80 26.55 -6.98 7.84
C LYS A 80 25.33 -6.61 8.69
N GLU A 81 25.18 -5.35 9.03
CA GLU A 81 24.06 -4.84 9.80
C GLU A 81 22.75 -4.95 9.00
N TRP A 82 22.78 -4.61 7.72
CA TRP A 82 21.64 -4.83 6.82
C TRP A 82 21.27 -6.32 6.74
N GLN A 83 22.24 -7.23 6.72
CA GLN A 83 21.97 -8.67 6.71
C GLN A 83 21.26 -9.13 8.00
N ILE A 84 21.58 -8.56 9.15
CA ILE A 84 20.91 -8.85 10.42
C ILE A 84 19.45 -8.42 10.35
N LEU A 85 19.17 -7.20 9.89
CA LEU A 85 17.80 -6.69 9.73
C LEU A 85 17.02 -7.51 8.69
N PHE A 86 17.63 -7.85 7.57
CA PHE A 86 17.02 -8.68 6.54
C PHE A 86 16.59 -10.05 7.07
N SER A 87 17.47 -10.72 7.83
CA SER A 87 17.15 -12.01 8.45
C SER A 87 15.99 -11.89 9.43
N ALA A 88 15.98 -10.83 10.25
CA ALA A 88 14.89 -10.57 11.20
C ALA A 88 13.53 -10.37 10.52
N VAL A 89 13.47 -9.76 9.33
CA VAL A 89 12.23 -9.65 8.56
C VAL A 89 11.69 -11.02 8.17
N LYS A 90 12.57 -11.91 7.70
CA LYS A 90 12.19 -13.29 7.32
C LYS A 90 11.76 -14.12 8.54
N ASP A 91 12.44 -13.96 9.68
CA ASP A 91 12.07 -14.62 10.93
C ASP A 91 10.67 -14.18 11.44
N GLU A 92 10.26 -12.94 11.16
CA GLU A 92 8.91 -12.44 11.46
C GLU A 92 7.85 -12.91 10.43
N GLY A 93 8.23 -13.65 9.39
CA GLY A 93 7.35 -14.19 8.35
C GLY A 93 6.88 -13.16 7.33
N MET A 94 7.59 -12.03 7.20
CA MET A 94 7.30 -10.99 6.21
C MET A 94 8.15 -11.19 4.94
N LEU A 95 7.63 -10.69 3.82
CA LEU A 95 8.41 -10.52 2.59
C LEU A 95 9.40 -9.37 2.76
N THR A 96 10.42 -9.38 1.91
CA THR A 96 11.47 -8.36 1.88
C THR A 96 11.40 -7.53 0.61
N MET A 97 11.49 -6.22 0.73
CA MET A 97 11.54 -5.28 -0.38
C MET A 97 12.69 -4.31 -0.19
N CYS A 98 13.29 -3.86 -1.28
CA CYS A 98 14.28 -2.80 -1.22
C CYS A 98 14.05 -1.76 -2.30
N THR A 99 14.23 -0.49 -1.92
CA THR A 99 14.35 0.63 -2.84
C THR A 99 15.83 0.90 -3.08
N PRO A 100 16.39 0.61 -4.27
CA PRO A 100 17.69 1.13 -4.67
C PRO A 100 17.58 2.60 -5.07
N PHE A 101 18.58 3.40 -4.71
CA PHE A 101 18.69 4.79 -5.15
C PHE A 101 19.90 5.02 -6.07
N ASP A 102 20.65 3.96 -6.35
CA ASP A 102 21.82 3.93 -7.23
C ASP A 102 22.01 2.54 -7.86
N ASN A 103 22.77 2.48 -8.94
CA ASN A 103 23.02 1.25 -9.69
C ASN A 103 23.78 0.19 -8.87
N GLU A 104 24.72 0.61 -8.05
CA GLU A 104 25.55 -0.28 -7.23
C GLU A 104 24.75 -1.00 -6.14
N SER A 105 23.58 -0.48 -5.79
CA SER A 105 22.66 -1.14 -4.85
C SER A 105 22.00 -2.38 -5.44
N ILE A 106 21.80 -2.47 -6.76
CA ILE A 106 21.07 -3.57 -7.41
C ILE A 106 21.76 -4.94 -7.23
N PRO A 107 23.08 -5.08 -7.48
CA PRO A 107 23.77 -6.35 -7.22
C PRO A 107 23.72 -6.77 -5.74
N VAL A 108 23.70 -5.81 -4.82
CA VAL A 108 23.57 -6.09 -3.38
C VAL A 108 22.17 -6.66 -3.07
N ILE A 109 21.12 -6.06 -3.59
CA ILE A 109 19.72 -6.49 -3.44
C ILE A 109 19.56 -7.91 -3.98
N SER A 110 20.03 -8.17 -5.19
CA SER A 110 19.95 -9.49 -5.83
C SER A 110 20.72 -10.55 -5.03
N LYS A 111 21.94 -10.24 -4.57
CA LYS A 111 22.77 -11.16 -3.79
C LYS A 111 22.20 -11.46 -2.40
N MET A 112 21.52 -10.50 -1.77
CA MET A 112 20.85 -10.71 -0.47
C MET A 112 19.57 -11.52 -0.62
N GLY A 113 18.98 -11.62 -1.82
CA GLY A 113 17.78 -12.39 -2.10
C GLY A 113 16.50 -11.70 -1.64
N PHE A 114 16.37 -10.40 -1.89
CA PHE A 114 15.10 -9.68 -1.71
C PHE A 114 14.01 -10.23 -2.62
N ASP A 115 12.77 -10.17 -2.16
CA ASP A 115 11.61 -10.71 -2.89
C ASP A 115 11.09 -9.71 -3.94
N ILE A 116 11.22 -8.40 -3.70
CA ILE A 116 10.63 -7.32 -4.52
C ILE A 116 11.59 -6.13 -4.59
N ILE A 117 11.63 -5.46 -5.74
CA ILE A 117 12.28 -4.15 -5.90
C ILE A 117 11.23 -3.05 -5.95
N LYS A 118 11.50 -1.94 -5.26
CA LYS A 118 10.67 -0.73 -5.31
C LYS A 118 11.38 0.38 -6.08
N VAL A 119 10.67 0.96 -7.04
CA VAL A 119 11.06 2.22 -7.67
C VAL A 119 10.40 3.37 -6.91
N ALA A 120 11.20 4.22 -6.27
CA ALA A 120 10.69 5.43 -5.62
C ALA A 120 10.26 6.47 -6.66
N SER A 121 9.30 7.34 -6.31
CA SER A 121 8.84 8.40 -7.22
C SER A 121 9.99 9.29 -7.73
N CYS A 122 10.96 9.62 -6.87
CA CYS A 122 12.11 10.44 -7.25
C CYS A 122 13.10 9.71 -8.19
N SER A 123 13.04 8.39 -8.29
CA SER A 123 13.87 7.57 -9.18
C SER A 123 13.14 7.11 -10.45
N ALA A 124 11.88 7.49 -10.60
CA ALA A 124 11.03 6.98 -11.67
C ALA A 124 11.45 7.42 -13.08
N LYS A 125 12.27 8.46 -13.19
CA LYS A 125 12.84 8.97 -14.45
C LYS A 125 14.37 8.77 -14.52
N ASP A 126 14.96 8.01 -13.62
CA ASP A 126 16.37 7.62 -13.65
C ASP A 126 16.54 6.39 -14.54
N TRP A 127 16.55 6.61 -15.86
CA TRP A 127 16.61 5.54 -16.86
C TRP A 127 17.80 4.60 -16.70
N PRO A 128 19.02 5.06 -16.36
CA PRO A 128 20.14 4.17 -16.06
C PRO A 128 19.84 3.23 -14.88
N LEU A 129 19.21 3.74 -13.82
CA LEU A 129 18.81 2.92 -12.66
C LEU A 129 17.68 1.95 -13.04
N LEU A 130 16.67 2.39 -13.81
CA LEU A 130 15.58 1.55 -14.26
C LEU A 130 16.09 0.40 -15.15
N GLU A 131 17.09 0.63 -15.97
CA GLU A 131 17.72 -0.42 -16.80
C GLU A 131 18.34 -1.52 -15.91
N GLU A 132 19.12 -1.16 -14.91
CA GLU A 132 19.70 -2.12 -13.96
C GLU A 132 18.62 -2.85 -13.17
N ILE A 133 17.58 -2.16 -12.71
CA ILE A 133 16.43 -2.77 -12.03
C ILE A 133 15.78 -3.82 -12.93
N SER A 134 15.60 -3.53 -14.22
CA SER A 134 14.96 -4.45 -15.16
C SER A 134 15.72 -5.76 -15.31
N GLN A 135 17.04 -5.72 -15.22
CA GLN A 135 17.92 -6.89 -15.38
C GLN A 135 17.91 -7.79 -14.12
N ALA A 136 17.51 -7.27 -12.96
CA ALA A 136 17.43 -8.06 -11.73
C ALA A 136 16.34 -9.14 -11.78
N MET A 137 15.38 -9.04 -12.71
CA MET A 137 14.27 -9.99 -12.93
C MET A 137 13.46 -10.30 -11.68
N LEU A 138 13.38 -9.34 -10.75
CA LEU A 138 12.52 -9.39 -9.58
C LEU A 138 11.19 -8.67 -9.86
N PRO A 139 10.10 -9.01 -9.14
CA PRO A 139 8.87 -8.22 -9.18
C PRO A 139 9.13 -6.76 -8.82
N ILE A 140 8.51 -5.84 -9.54
CA ILE A 140 8.73 -4.39 -9.41
C ILE A 140 7.46 -3.71 -8.97
N ILE A 141 7.57 -2.82 -8.00
CA ILE A 141 6.51 -1.87 -7.63
C ILE A 141 7.04 -0.46 -7.88
N ALA A 142 6.36 0.33 -8.70
CA ALA A 142 6.74 1.72 -8.97
C ALA A 142 5.73 2.71 -8.36
N SER A 143 6.21 3.71 -7.63
CA SER A 143 5.41 4.85 -7.16
C SER A 143 5.40 5.97 -8.19
N THR A 144 4.25 6.65 -8.28
CA THR A 144 3.96 7.63 -9.35
C THR A 144 3.86 9.08 -8.84
N GLY A 145 4.39 9.37 -7.63
CA GLY A 145 4.33 10.71 -7.06
C GLY A 145 5.07 11.74 -7.88
N GLY A 146 4.39 12.83 -8.24
CA GLY A 146 4.95 13.90 -9.05
C GLY A 146 5.12 13.57 -10.54
N LEU A 147 4.58 12.45 -11.02
CA LEU A 147 4.57 12.06 -12.43
C LEU A 147 3.25 12.42 -13.10
N ASP A 148 3.31 12.81 -14.35
CA ASP A 148 2.13 12.88 -15.21
C ASP A 148 1.83 11.51 -15.86
N ILE A 149 0.75 11.46 -16.64
CA ILE A 149 0.31 10.22 -17.28
C ILE A 149 1.31 9.75 -18.36
N ASP A 150 1.95 10.65 -19.06
CA ASP A 150 2.91 10.31 -20.11
C ASP A 150 4.17 9.71 -19.48
N ASP A 151 4.65 10.27 -18.36
CA ASP A 151 5.75 9.69 -17.57
C ASP A 151 5.42 8.25 -17.10
N ILE A 152 4.17 8.02 -16.64
CA ILE A 152 3.74 6.69 -16.19
C ILE A 152 3.63 5.71 -17.36
N ASP A 153 3.14 6.15 -18.52
CA ASP A 153 3.09 5.35 -19.75
C ASP A 153 4.50 4.91 -20.17
N ASP A 154 5.48 5.80 -20.11
CA ASP A 154 6.86 5.48 -20.42
C ASP A 154 7.44 4.41 -19.50
N ILE A 155 7.19 4.51 -18.21
CA ILE A 155 7.63 3.51 -17.21
C ILE A 155 6.96 2.15 -17.46
N VAL A 156 5.65 2.13 -17.68
CA VAL A 156 4.89 0.91 -17.97
C VAL A 156 5.38 0.26 -19.25
N SER A 157 5.57 1.06 -20.31
CA SER A 157 6.10 0.61 -21.61
C SER A 157 7.51 0.03 -21.44
N PHE A 158 8.38 0.74 -20.72
CA PHE A 158 9.76 0.34 -20.47
C PHE A 158 9.88 -1.05 -19.84
N PHE A 159 9.19 -1.29 -18.73
CA PHE A 159 9.25 -2.56 -18.03
C PHE A 159 8.48 -3.67 -18.77
N SER A 160 7.35 -3.34 -19.40
CA SER A 160 6.57 -4.31 -20.18
C SER A 160 7.35 -4.87 -21.36
N HIS A 161 8.08 -4.03 -22.11
CA HIS A 161 8.92 -4.47 -23.23
C HIS A 161 10.10 -5.36 -22.81
N ARG A 162 10.50 -5.28 -21.52
CA ARG A 162 11.56 -6.12 -20.93
C ARG A 162 11.02 -7.38 -20.28
N GLY A 163 9.69 -7.54 -20.25
CA GLY A 163 9.05 -8.71 -19.65
C GLY A 163 9.07 -8.72 -18.12
N ASN A 164 9.27 -7.56 -17.51
CA ASN A 164 9.24 -7.44 -16.04
C ASN A 164 7.81 -7.45 -15.50
N GLU A 165 7.64 -8.05 -14.33
CA GLU A 165 6.39 -7.98 -13.58
C GLU A 165 6.32 -6.64 -12.84
N LEU A 166 5.35 -5.79 -13.20
CA LEU A 166 5.20 -4.42 -12.70
C LEU A 166 3.85 -4.23 -12.04
N ALA A 167 3.85 -3.58 -10.87
CA ALA A 167 2.68 -2.99 -10.24
C ALA A 167 2.93 -1.49 -9.98
N LEU A 168 1.86 -0.70 -9.92
CA LEU A 168 1.92 0.75 -9.76
C LEU A 168 1.28 1.19 -8.44
N MET A 169 1.82 2.22 -7.81
CA MET A 169 1.23 2.83 -6.63
C MET A 169 0.97 4.31 -6.89
N HIS A 170 -0.30 4.72 -6.80
CA HIS A 170 -0.62 6.14 -6.66
C HIS A 170 0.11 6.68 -5.43
N CYS A 171 0.79 7.79 -5.58
CA CYS A 171 1.59 8.41 -4.54
C CYS A 171 1.54 9.92 -4.68
N VAL A 172 1.58 10.62 -3.56
CA VAL A 172 1.79 12.07 -3.49
C VAL A 172 3.06 12.32 -2.69
N SER A 173 4.04 12.97 -3.32
CA SER A 173 5.37 13.20 -2.72
C SER A 173 5.41 14.50 -1.89
N ILE A 174 4.46 14.66 -0.97
CA ILE A 174 4.37 15.73 0.04
C ILE A 174 4.34 15.08 1.42
N TYR A 175 5.02 15.64 2.42
CA TYR A 175 5.33 14.99 3.70
C TYR A 175 5.09 15.90 4.91
N PRO A 176 3.96 15.81 5.64
CA PRO A 176 2.76 15.02 5.34
C PRO A 176 1.94 15.62 4.21
N ILE A 177 1.06 14.79 3.61
CA ILE A 177 0.15 15.21 2.55
C ILE A 177 -0.99 16.06 3.15
N PRO A 178 -1.27 17.28 2.64
CA PRO A 178 -2.50 18.01 2.94
C PRO A 178 -3.74 17.25 2.43
N THR A 179 -4.87 17.41 3.12
CA THR A 179 -6.09 16.64 2.79
C THR A 179 -6.55 16.86 1.34
N GLU A 180 -6.46 18.07 0.82
CA GLU A 180 -6.84 18.44 -0.55
C GLU A 180 -5.99 17.84 -1.64
N ASP A 181 -4.76 17.40 -1.31
CA ASP A 181 -3.76 16.90 -2.26
C ASP A 181 -3.73 15.37 -2.41
N PHE A 182 -4.57 14.62 -1.69
CA PHE A 182 -4.59 13.15 -1.80
C PHE A 182 -4.95 12.63 -3.18
N HIS A 183 -5.84 13.30 -3.87
CA HIS A 183 -6.31 12.94 -5.23
C HIS A 183 -6.62 11.44 -5.40
N LEU A 184 -7.25 10.80 -4.41
CA LEU A 184 -7.50 9.35 -4.41
C LEU A 184 -8.34 8.84 -5.59
N ASN A 185 -9.06 9.74 -6.28
CA ASN A 185 -9.73 9.39 -7.54
C ASN A 185 -8.75 8.98 -8.64
N HIS A 186 -7.49 9.37 -8.55
CA HIS A 186 -6.45 8.96 -9.49
C HIS A 186 -6.22 7.44 -9.49
N ILE A 187 -6.56 6.74 -8.40
CA ILE A 187 -6.54 5.26 -8.34
C ILE A 187 -7.47 4.67 -9.41
N ASP A 188 -8.68 5.24 -9.60
CA ASP A 188 -9.61 4.78 -10.63
C ASP A 188 -9.03 5.02 -12.03
N THR A 189 -8.42 6.19 -12.27
CA THR A 189 -7.75 6.52 -13.53
C THR A 189 -6.64 5.51 -13.86
N LEU A 190 -5.78 5.20 -12.89
CA LEU A 190 -4.71 4.22 -13.09
C LEU A 190 -5.24 2.81 -13.36
N LYS A 191 -6.29 2.38 -12.65
CA LYS A 191 -6.93 1.07 -12.87
C LYS A 191 -7.55 0.96 -14.27
N ASP A 192 -8.22 2.00 -14.72
CA ASP A 192 -8.87 2.00 -16.03
C ASP A 192 -7.85 2.02 -17.17
N ARG A 193 -6.74 2.74 -16.99
CA ARG A 193 -5.67 2.85 -18.00
C ARG A 193 -4.77 1.61 -18.02
N TYR A 194 -4.36 1.10 -16.86
CA TYR A 194 -3.37 0.02 -16.73
C TYR A 194 -4.02 -1.28 -16.23
N ARG A 195 -5.03 -1.77 -16.95
CA ARG A 195 -5.89 -2.92 -16.57
C ARG A 195 -5.14 -4.22 -16.29
N ASN A 196 -3.93 -4.36 -16.83
CA ASN A 196 -3.08 -5.55 -16.64
C ASN A 196 -2.12 -5.41 -15.46
N HIS A 197 -2.15 -4.28 -14.75
CA HIS A 197 -1.27 -4.01 -13.62
C HIS A 197 -2.08 -3.86 -12.33
N THR A 198 -1.51 -4.36 -11.24
CA THR A 198 -2.07 -4.14 -9.90
C THR A 198 -1.80 -2.70 -9.47
N ILE A 199 -2.85 -2.03 -8.98
CA ILE A 199 -2.75 -0.65 -8.52
C ILE A 199 -2.81 -0.60 -7.00
N GLY A 200 -1.96 0.21 -6.39
CA GLY A 200 -1.87 0.44 -4.95
C GLY A 200 -1.90 1.91 -4.57
N TRP A 201 -1.78 2.16 -3.28
CA TRP A 201 -1.68 3.47 -2.65
C TRP A 201 -0.44 3.55 -1.75
N SER A 202 0.47 4.49 -2.04
CA SER A 202 1.66 4.78 -1.23
C SER A 202 1.44 6.11 -0.51
N THR A 203 1.42 6.05 0.81
CA THR A 203 0.85 7.13 1.63
C THR A 203 1.89 7.85 2.47
N HIS A 204 1.70 9.18 2.62
CA HIS A 204 2.49 10.05 3.49
C HIS A 204 1.59 11.00 4.31
N GLU A 205 0.34 10.59 4.57
CA GLU A 205 -0.57 11.34 5.44
C GLU A 205 -0.08 11.39 6.88
N ASN A 206 -0.69 12.28 7.66
CA ASN A 206 -0.50 12.26 9.11
C ASN A 206 -0.76 10.85 9.66
N GLN A 207 0.09 10.42 10.56
CA GLN A 207 0.12 9.05 11.09
C GLN A 207 -1.18 8.60 11.77
N ASP A 208 -2.04 9.52 12.19
CA ASP A 208 -3.34 9.23 12.83
C ASP A 208 -4.50 9.20 11.82
N GLU A 209 -4.27 9.61 10.57
CA GLU A 209 -5.27 9.56 9.51
C GLU A 209 -5.54 8.12 9.05
N ILE A 210 -6.83 7.76 9.02
CA ILE A 210 -7.30 6.44 8.61
C ILE A 210 -8.25 6.46 7.41
N ALA A 211 -8.85 7.61 7.11
CA ALA A 211 -9.77 7.74 5.99
C ALA A 211 -9.11 7.42 4.62
N PRO A 212 -7.85 7.85 4.36
CA PRO A 212 -7.22 7.58 3.07
C PRO A 212 -7.09 6.08 2.74
N VAL A 213 -6.69 5.23 3.69
CA VAL A 213 -6.59 3.78 3.44
C VAL A 213 -7.95 3.15 3.19
N GLN A 214 -9.00 3.62 3.87
CA GLN A 214 -10.37 3.14 3.69
C GLN A 214 -10.88 3.49 2.29
N ILE A 215 -10.69 4.74 1.86
CA ILE A 215 -11.09 5.22 0.54
C ILE A 215 -10.28 4.54 -0.55
N ALA A 216 -8.97 4.45 -0.43
CA ALA A 216 -8.11 3.79 -1.40
C ALA A 216 -8.51 2.31 -1.59
N MET A 217 -8.80 1.60 -0.49
CA MET A 217 -9.30 0.23 -0.53
C MET A 217 -10.65 0.16 -1.26
N ALA A 218 -11.61 1.02 -0.92
CA ALA A 218 -12.93 1.06 -1.55
C ALA A 218 -12.85 1.38 -3.06
N LYS A 219 -11.86 2.16 -3.50
CA LYS A 219 -11.53 2.42 -4.91
C LYS A 219 -10.82 1.24 -5.59
N GLY A 220 -10.50 0.19 -4.85
CA GLY A 220 -9.92 -1.05 -5.37
C GLY A 220 -8.39 -1.07 -5.43
N ALA A 221 -7.71 -0.22 -4.68
CA ALA A 221 -6.28 -0.40 -4.42
C ALA A 221 -6.03 -1.76 -3.77
N LYS A 222 -4.95 -2.44 -4.20
CA LYS A 222 -4.58 -3.80 -3.76
C LYS A 222 -3.27 -3.86 -3.01
N MET A 223 -2.52 -2.78 -3.04
CA MET A 223 -1.28 -2.63 -2.30
C MET A 223 -1.33 -1.32 -1.51
N PHE A 224 -0.74 -1.33 -0.33
CA PHE A 224 -0.72 -0.18 0.58
C PHE A 224 0.66 -0.03 1.16
N GLU A 225 1.22 1.18 1.12
CA GLU A 225 2.55 1.45 1.67
C GLU A 225 2.48 2.54 2.72
N ARG A 226 3.16 2.35 3.85
CA ARG A 226 3.25 3.31 4.94
C ARG A 226 4.61 3.26 5.62
N HIS A 227 5.16 4.43 5.96
CA HIS A 227 6.35 4.54 6.77
C HIS A 227 6.08 4.06 8.20
N VAL A 228 7.00 3.28 8.76
CA VAL A 228 6.89 2.73 10.12
C VAL A 228 8.13 3.01 10.94
N GLY A 229 7.94 3.14 12.25
CA GLY A 229 9.03 3.34 13.18
C GLY A 229 8.64 2.99 14.61
N TYR A 230 9.52 3.29 15.55
CA TYR A 230 9.31 3.08 16.97
C TYR A 230 9.83 4.27 17.77
N GLU A 231 9.00 4.83 18.63
CA GLU A 231 9.42 5.94 19.49
C GLU A 231 10.07 5.46 20.78
N THR A 232 11.08 6.20 21.21
CA THR A 232 11.71 6.07 22.52
C THR A 232 11.72 7.43 23.22
N ASN A 233 12.34 7.52 24.38
CA ASN A 233 12.54 8.82 25.04
C ASN A 233 13.35 9.77 24.18
N ASP A 234 14.33 9.27 23.44
CA ASP A 234 15.32 10.04 22.67
C ASP A 234 15.00 10.09 21.16
N ILE A 235 14.19 9.17 20.65
CA ILE A 235 13.84 9.05 19.23
C ILE A 235 12.37 9.39 19.05
N LYS A 236 12.09 10.44 18.27
CA LYS A 236 10.75 10.83 17.86
C LYS A 236 10.58 10.60 16.38
N LEU A 237 9.38 10.16 15.98
CA LEU A 237 9.02 9.99 14.59
C LEU A 237 8.58 11.31 13.95
N ASN A 238 8.72 11.39 12.63
CA ASN A 238 8.08 12.43 11.84
C ASN A 238 6.56 12.19 11.76
N LEU A 239 5.82 13.18 11.27
CA LEU A 239 4.36 13.18 11.28
C LEU A 239 3.72 12.13 10.33
N TYR A 240 4.46 11.53 9.42
CA TYR A 240 3.98 10.54 8.45
C TYR A 240 4.51 9.11 8.70
N SER A 241 5.30 8.91 9.75
CA SER A 241 5.78 7.58 10.16
C SER A 241 4.98 7.06 11.35
N SER A 242 4.44 5.86 11.24
CA SER A 242 3.55 5.27 12.23
C SER A 242 4.28 4.43 13.27
N THR A 243 3.91 4.62 14.51
CA THR A 243 4.23 3.68 15.59
C THR A 243 3.46 2.35 15.40
N PRO A 244 3.84 1.27 16.12
CA PRO A 244 3.08 0.00 16.08
C PRO A 244 1.59 0.18 16.46
N GLN A 245 1.26 1.09 17.37
CA GLN A 245 -0.12 1.39 17.79
C GLN A 245 -0.91 2.05 16.66
N GLN A 246 -0.32 3.00 15.97
CA GLN A 246 -0.93 3.65 14.81
C GLN A 246 -1.07 2.67 13.63
N LEU A 247 -0.08 1.79 13.44
CA LEU A 247 -0.16 0.69 12.46
C LEU A 247 -1.32 -0.28 12.78
N ASP A 248 -1.52 -0.62 14.06
CA ASP A 248 -2.68 -1.41 14.51
C ASP A 248 -4.00 -0.75 14.14
N THR A 249 -4.12 0.56 14.37
CA THR A 249 -5.31 1.35 14.02
C THR A 249 -5.52 1.40 12.50
N TRP A 250 -4.46 1.58 11.74
CA TRP A 250 -4.50 1.61 10.28
C TRP A 250 -4.97 0.27 9.69
N PHE A 251 -4.45 -0.85 10.18
CA PHE A 251 -4.92 -2.19 9.75
C PHE A 251 -6.38 -2.44 10.14
N LYS A 252 -6.82 -2.00 11.32
CA LYS A 252 -8.24 -2.06 11.71
C LYS A 252 -9.13 -1.26 10.77
N ALA A 253 -8.69 -0.05 10.40
CA ALA A 253 -9.43 0.79 9.46
C ALA A 253 -9.55 0.13 8.09
N TYR A 254 -8.48 -0.47 7.58
CA TYR A 254 -8.51 -1.26 6.34
C TYR A 254 -9.51 -2.42 6.43
N ARG A 255 -9.42 -3.25 7.48
CA ARG A 255 -10.34 -4.39 7.68
C ARG A 255 -11.78 -3.95 7.85
N HIS A 256 -12.01 -2.82 8.51
CA HIS A 256 -13.35 -2.25 8.64
C HIS A 256 -13.92 -1.83 7.27
N ALA A 257 -13.14 -1.15 6.46
CA ALA A 257 -13.55 -0.76 5.11
C ALA A 257 -13.82 -1.99 4.22
N GLU A 258 -12.97 -3.02 4.31
CA GLU A 258 -13.15 -4.29 3.62
C GLU A 258 -14.51 -4.93 3.98
N ALA A 259 -14.85 -4.95 5.26
CA ALA A 259 -16.13 -5.46 5.74
C ALA A 259 -17.32 -4.61 5.24
N LEU A 260 -17.20 -3.27 5.28
CA LEU A 260 -18.23 -2.35 4.78
C LEU A 260 -18.49 -2.52 3.28
N CYS A 261 -17.45 -2.77 2.50
CA CYS A 261 -17.57 -2.99 1.06
C CYS A 261 -18.06 -4.41 0.70
N GLY A 262 -18.13 -5.33 1.67
CA GLY A 262 -18.56 -6.70 1.42
C GLY A 262 -17.57 -7.54 0.61
N LEU A 263 -16.30 -7.14 0.52
CA LEU A 263 -15.27 -7.81 -0.29
C LEU A 263 -14.90 -9.22 0.20
N ASN A 264 -15.26 -9.57 1.43
CA ASN A 264 -15.12 -10.93 1.96
C ASN A 264 -16.08 -11.94 1.31
N THR A 265 -17.02 -11.47 0.50
CA THR A 265 -17.91 -12.30 -0.30
C THR A 265 -17.46 -12.23 -1.76
N LYS A 266 -17.22 -13.38 -2.40
CA LYS A 266 -16.94 -13.45 -3.86
C LYS A 266 -18.17 -13.06 -4.71
N VAL A 267 -19.17 -12.44 -4.12
CA VAL A 267 -20.46 -12.13 -4.73
C VAL A 267 -20.44 -10.68 -5.16
N VAL A 268 -20.57 -10.43 -6.46
CA VAL A 268 -20.68 -9.08 -7.06
C VAL A 268 -22.00 -8.42 -6.68
N GLU A 269 -23.05 -9.21 -6.37
CA GLU A 269 -24.36 -8.74 -5.98
C GLU A 269 -24.52 -8.77 -4.47
N LYS A 270 -25.19 -7.73 -3.92
CA LYS A 270 -25.56 -7.68 -2.51
C LYS A 270 -26.45 -8.88 -2.17
N PRO A 271 -26.07 -9.79 -1.28
CA PRO A 271 -26.93 -10.89 -0.85
C PRO A 271 -28.11 -10.35 -0.04
N THR A 272 -29.31 -10.81 -0.36
CA THR A 272 -30.52 -10.49 0.42
C THR A 272 -30.61 -11.44 1.62
N THR A 273 -30.53 -10.91 2.83
CA THR A 273 -30.61 -11.70 4.06
C THR A 273 -32.07 -11.92 4.49
N ASN A 274 -32.33 -13.01 5.25
CA ASN A 274 -33.67 -13.25 5.84
C ASN A 274 -34.08 -12.13 6.81
N ILE A 275 -33.11 -11.56 7.55
CA ILE A 275 -33.36 -10.42 8.46
C ILE A 275 -33.85 -9.21 7.67
N GLU A 276 -33.23 -8.90 6.53
CA GLU A 276 -33.65 -7.80 5.68
C GLU A 276 -35.06 -8.02 5.09
N LYS A 277 -35.37 -9.26 4.66
CA LYS A 277 -36.69 -9.63 4.18
C LYS A 277 -37.75 -9.45 5.26
N GLN A 278 -37.49 -9.99 6.46
CA GLN A 278 -38.41 -9.85 7.61
C GLN A 278 -38.62 -8.38 8.02
N SER A 279 -37.55 -7.57 7.97
CA SER A 279 -37.69 -6.14 8.24
C SER A 279 -38.58 -5.41 7.21
N LEU A 280 -38.56 -5.86 5.95
CA LEU A 280 -39.40 -5.27 4.89
C LEU A 280 -40.87 -5.72 4.98
N GLU A 281 -41.14 -6.97 5.43
CA GLU A 281 -42.50 -7.51 5.51
C GLU A 281 -43.41 -6.61 6.34
N GLY A 282 -42.95 -6.05 7.44
CA GLY A 282 -43.68 -5.13 8.29
C GLY A 282 -43.90 -3.72 7.73
N LEU A 283 -43.23 -3.39 6.62
CA LEU A 283 -43.28 -2.08 5.97
C LEU A 283 -43.96 -2.11 4.60
N GLN A 284 -44.21 -3.30 4.06
CA GLN A 284 -44.82 -3.49 2.76
C GLN A 284 -46.34 -3.37 2.86
N ARG A 285 -46.93 -2.68 1.91
CA ARG A 285 -48.37 -2.66 1.76
C ARG A 285 -48.86 -4.01 1.22
N GLY A 286 -49.88 -4.55 1.88
CA GLY A 286 -50.59 -5.74 1.42
C GLY A 286 -51.79 -5.40 0.51
N VAL A 287 -52.38 -6.45 -0.05
CA VAL A 287 -53.65 -6.37 -0.77
C VAL A 287 -54.71 -6.99 0.09
N PHE A 288 -55.76 -6.22 0.41
CA PHE A 288 -56.83 -6.63 1.32
C PHE A 288 -58.16 -6.54 0.59
N ALA A 289 -59.07 -7.52 0.85
CA ALA A 289 -60.41 -7.49 0.37
C ALA A 289 -61.19 -6.36 1.03
N LYS A 290 -62.01 -5.61 0.25
CA LYS A 290 -62.89 -4.57 0.76
C LYS A 290 -64.18 -5.13 1.38
N LYS A 291 -64.51 -6.38 1.05
CA LYS A 291 -65.71 -7.11 1.51
C LYS A 291 -65.41 -8.60 1.48
N GLU A 292 -66.32 -9.39 2.02
CA GLU A 292 -66.31 -10.84 1.86
C GLU A 292 -66.44 -11.22 0.38
N LEU A 293 -65.58 -12.14 -0.06
CA LEU A 293 -65.51 -12.59 -1.45
C LEU A 293 -65.87 -14.08 -1.53
N GLU A 294 -66.69 -14.46 -2.49
CA GLU A 294 -67.05 -15.84 -2.73
C GLU A 294 -65.93 -16.57 -3.49
N GLU A 295 -65.82 -17.87 -3.28
CA GLU A 295 -64.85 -18.73 -3.96
C GLU A 295 -65.11 -18.70 -5.49
N GLY A 296 -64.02 -18.49 -6.27
CA GLY A 296 -64.10 -18.46 -7.74
C GLY A 296 -64.45 -17.10 -8.35
N VAL A 297 -64.66 -16.06 -7.54
CA VAL A 297 -64.90 -14.69 -8.04
C VAL A 297 -63.64 -14.11 -8.71
N LEU A 298 -63.82 -13.56 -9.91
CA LEU A 298 -62.72 -12.81 -10.55
C LEU A 298 -62.59 -11.44 -9.89
N LEU A 299 -61.41 -11.23 -9.24
CA LEU A 299 -61.15 -9.97 -8.53
C LEU A 299 -60.88 -8.82 -9.50
N THR A 300 -61.44 -7.67 -9.15
CA THR A 300 -61.17 -6.38 -9.77
C THR A 300 -60.51 -5.42 -8.79
N ILE A 301 -59.98 -4.30 -9.29
CA ILE A 301 -59.40 -3.24 -8.46
C ILE A 301 -60.41 -2.64 -7.47
N ASN A 302 -61.74 -2.77 -7.76
CA ASN A 302 -62.81 -2.29 -6.90
C ASN A 302 -63.07 -3.19 -5.69
N ASP A 303 -62.61 -4.42 -5.73
CA ASP A 303 -62.82 -5.43 -4.68
C ASP A 303 -61.69 -5.42 -3.64
N VAL A 304 -60.57 -4.72 -3.89
CA VAL A 304 -59.38 -4.68 -3.05
C VAL A 304 -58.95 -3.26 -2.71
N TYR A 305 -58.21 -3.13 -1.60
CA TYR A 305 -57.46 -1.93 -1.27
C TYR A 305 -56.03 -2.31 -0.86
N PHE A 306 -55.11 -1.36 -0.97
CA PHE A 306 -53.73 -1.53 -0.62
C PHE A 306 -53.44 -0.77 0.68
N ALA A 307 -53.04 -1.46 1.73
CA ALA A 307 -52.75 -0.87 3.04
C ALA A 307 -51.47 -1.50 3.68
#